data_0b6a036b8258d8f535c393030b457a37
#
_entry.id   0b6a036b8258d8f535c393030b457a37
#
_cell.length_a   1.000
_cell.length_b   1.000
_cell.length_c   1.000
_cell.angle_alpha   90.00
_cell.angle_beta   90.00
_cell.angle_gamma   90.00
#
_symmetry.space_group_name_H-M   'P 1'
#
loop_
_entity.id
_entity.type
_entity.pdbx_description
1 polymer ?
#
loop_
_entity_poly.entity_id
_entity_poly.type
_entity_poly.pdbx_seq_one_letter_code
_entity_poly.pdbx_strand_id
1 'polypeptide(L)'
;MSNNAAYVIIKQNEYVRKFRNAGATDTMRAKSLADLGIKPSRIFQKMEDKAIFLPGRNPGTYYLDPNAADDFIETRRKRAFFLMLLALAAAAVLFFLGRR
;
A
#
# COMPACT_ATOMS: atom_id res chain seq x y z
N MET A 1 7.87 -6.04 -17.78
CA MET A 1 7.01 -4.91 -17.43
C MET A 1 5.88 -5.29 -16.50
N SER A 2 5.34 -6.51 -16.65
CA SER A 2 4.26 -7.00 -15.81
C SER A 2 4.62 -7.13 -14.33
N ASN A 3 5.91 -7.14 -13.99
CA ASN A 3 6.37 -7.33 -12.61
C ASN A 3 6.34 -6.06 -11.77
N ASN A 4 6.09 -4.90 -12.38
CA ASN A 4 6.10 -3.63 -11.66
C ASN A 4 5.02 -3.57 -10.59
N ALA A 5 3.83 -4.14 -10.84
CA ALA A 5 2.75 -4.12 -9.86
C ALA A 5 3.11 -4.91 -8.60
N ALA A 6 3.70 -6.10 -8.77
CA ALA A 6 4.13 -6.91 -7.63
C ALA A 6 5.25 -6.23 -6.86
N TYR A 7 6.22 -5.64 -7.55
CA TYR A 7 7.31 -4.90 -6.92
C TYR A 7 6.78 -3.73 -6.08
N VAL A 8 5.84 -2.97 -6.65
CA VAL A 8 5.24 -1.84 -5.95
C VAL A 8 4.54 -2.29 -4.67
N ILE A 9 3.76 -3.36 -4.74
CA ILE A 9 3.05 -3.89 -3.58
C ILE A 9 4.03 -4.33 -2.48
N ILE A 10 5.09 -5.03 -2.87
CA ILE A 10 6.12 -5.48 -1.93
C ILE A 10 6.77 -4.30 -1.23
N LYS A 11 7.12 -3.26 -1.99
CA LYS A 11 7.74 -2.06 -1.43
C LYS A 11 6.78 -1.28 -0.52
N GLN A 12 5.52 -1.16 -0.91
CA GLN A 12 4.53 -0.49 -0.09
C GLN A 12 4.37 -1.21 1.26
N ASN A 13 4.27 -2.52 1.24
CA ASN A 13 4.14 -3.32 2.45
C ASN A 13 5.40 -3.22 3.32
N GLU A 14 6.57 -3.19 2.69
CA GLU A 14 7.84 -3.05 3.39
C GLU A 14 7.92 -1.72 4.12
N TYR A 15 7.52 -0.61 3.47
CA TYR A 15 7.54 0.71 4.08
C TYR A 15 6.59 0.77 5.28
N VAL A 16 5.38 0.29 5.12
CA VAL A 16 4.40 0.26 6.23
C VAL A 16 4.95 -0.54 7.40
N ARG A 17 5.52 -1.70 7.13
CA ARG A 17 6.08 -2.56 8.18
C ARG A 17 7.23 -1.86 8.92
N LYS A 18 8.12 -1.18 8.20
CA LYS A 18 9.24 -0.48 8.82
C LYS A 18 8.78 0.63 9.74
N PHE A 19 7.78 1.41 9.32
CA PHE A 19 7.23 2.45 10.18
C PHE A 19 6.55 1.86 11.42
N ARG A 20 5.77 0.79 11.26
CA ARG A 20 5.11 0.15 12.39
C ARG A 20 6.11 -0.44 13.37
N ASN A 21 7.12 -1.13 12.87
CA ASN A 21 8.13 -1.75 13.72
C ASN A 21 8.94 -0.72 14.50
N ALA A 22 9.16 0.45 13.92
CA ALA A 22 9.86 1.53 14.58
C ALA A 22 8.97 2.35 15.51
N GLY A 23 7.66 2.10 15.51
CA GLY A 23 6.72 2.87 16.31
C GLY A 23 6.50 4.28 15.78
N ALA A 24 6.85 4.56 14.53
CA ALA A 24 6.72 5.88 13.92
C ALA A 24 5.29 6.07 13.40
N THR A 25 4.34 6.17 14.33
CA THR A 25 2.91 6.21 14.02
C THR A 25 2.22 7.48 14.49
N ASP A 26 2.99 8.46 14.96
CA ASP A 26 2.46 9.78 15.34
C ASP A 26 3.55 10.84 15.15
N THR A 27 3.17 12.13 15.26
CA THR A 27 4.09 13.22 15.05
C THR A 27 5.26 13.24 16.03
N MET A 28 5.03 12.76 17.24
CA MET A 28 6.06 12.73 18.30
C MET A 28 7.12 11.67 18.06
N ARG A 29 6.74 10.59 17.35
CA ARG A 29 7.60 9.45 17.10
C ARG A 29 8.07 9.37 15.66
N ALA A 30 7.88 10.46 14.90
CA ALA A 30 8.29 10.50 13.50
C ALA A 30 9.79 10.25 13.37
N LYS A 31 10.17 9.59 12.28
CA LYS A 31 11.55 9.21 12.01
C LYS A 31 11.95 9.62 10.60
N SER A 32 13.24 9.81 10.38
CA SER A 32 13.76 10.05 9.04
C SER A 32 13.74 8.76 8.24
N LEU A 33 13.71 8.88 6.92
CA LEU A 33 13.79 7.71 6.05
C LEU A 33 15.12 6.98 6.22
N ALA A 34 16.20 7.73 6.45
CA ALA A 34 17.51 7.13 6.69
C ALA A 34 17.51 6.25 7.93
N ASP A 35 16.87 6.70 9.02
CA ASP A 35 16.76 5.92 10.24
C ASP A 35 15.97 4.63 10.03
N LEU A 36 15.02 4.66 9.12
CA LEU A 36 14.19 3.49 8.82
C LEU A 36 14.79 2.60 7.72
N GLY A 37 15.91 3.02 7.14
CA GLY A 37 16.51 2.27 6.05
C GLY A 37 15.70 2.31 4.77
N ILE A 38 14.96 3.38 4.55
CA ILE A 38 14.14 3.56 3.36
C ILE A 38 14.80 4.57 2.44
N LYS A 39 15.00 4.19 1.19
CA LYS A 39 15.52 5.12 0.19
C LYS A 39 14.35 5.94 -0.38
N PRO A 40 14.52 7.26 -0.55
CA PRO A 40 13.50 8.06 -1.22
C PRO A 40 13.16 7.46 -2.58
N SER A 41 11.87 7.35 -2.86
CA SER A 41 11.42 6.72 -4.11
C SER A 41 10.08 7.31 -4.53
N ARG A 42 9.73 7.06 -5.79
CA ARG A 42 8.42 7.46 -6.29
C ARG A 42 7.30 6.73 -5.59
N ILE A 43 7.54 5.47 -5.21
CA ILE A 43 6.55 4.68 -4.48
C ILE A 43 6.23 5.33 -3.14
N PHE A 44 7.27 5.73 -2.38
CA PHE A 44 7.08 6.41 -1.11
C PHE A 44 6.36 7.74 -1.31
N GLN A 45 6.76 8.50 -2.32
CA GLN A 45 6.17 9.81 -2.62
C GLN A 45 4.68 9.69 -2.92
N LYS A 46 4.29 8.67 -3.68
CA LYS A 46 2.86 8.45 -3.97
C LYS A 46 2.07 8.10 -2.72
N MET A 47 2.66 7.35 -1.80
CA MET A 47 2.02 7.03 -0.53
C MET A 47 1.90 8.26 0.35
N GLU A 48 2.90 9.13 0.32
CA GLU A 48 2.87 10.43 1.00
C GLU A 48 1.75 11.31 0.43
N ASP A 49 1.60 11.33 -0.89
CA ASP A 49 0.54 12.08 -1.56
C ASP A 49 -0.85 11.61 -1.14
N LYS A 50 -0.98 10.34 -0.78
CA LYS A 50 -2.23 9.76 -0.29
C LYS A 50 -2.40 9.90 1.21
N ALA A 51 -1.52 10.64 1.87
CA ALA A 51 -1.53 10.88 3.32
C ALA A 51 -1.40 9.60 4.15
N ILE A 52 -0.77 8.58 3.60
CA ILE A 52 -0.40 7.37 4.35
C ILE A 52 0.82 7.68 5.22
N PHE A 53 1.78 8.42 4.66
CA PHE A 53 2.92 8.95 5.39
C PHE A 53 2.79 10.45 5.50
N LEU A 54 2.98 10.99 6.69
CA LEU A 54 2.80 12.41 6.98
C LEU A 54 4.08 12.99 7.54
N PRO A 55 4.34 14.29 7.30
CA PRO A 55 5.53 14.92 7.85
C PRO A 55 5.43 15.04 9.37
N GLY A 56 6.54 14.73 10.05
CA GLY A 56 6.63 14.87 11.49
C GLY A 56 6.93 16.31 11.91
N ARG A 57 7.11 16.48 13.21
CA ARG A 57 7.38 17.81 13.79
C ARG A 57 8.72 18.36 13.28
N ASN A 58 9.76 17.53 13.18
CA ASN A 58 11.06 17.95 12.70
C ASN A 58 11.15 17.79 11.19
N PRO A 59 11.81 18.73 10.48
CA PRO A 59 11.97 18.58 9.03
C PRO A 59 12.69 17.29 8.67
N GLY A 60 12.23 16.66 7.59
CA GLY A 60 12.83 15.42 7.10
C GLY A 60 12.40 14.17 7.85
N THR A 61 11.47 14.29 8.79
CA THR A 61 10.90 13.12 9.48
C THR A 61 9.49 12.85 9.01
N TYR A 62 9.07 11.58 9.15
CA TYR A 62 7.76 11.14 8.71
C TYR A 62 7.18 10.16 9.72
N TYR A 63 5.87 10.03 9.71
CA TYR A 63 5.18 9.00 10.48
C TYR A 63 4.07 8.40 9.63
N LEU A 64 3.69 7.18 10.00
CA LEU A 64 2.62 6.45 9.34
C LEU A 64 1.30 6.76 10.03
N ASP A 65 0.27 7.09 9.25
CA ASP A 65 -1.10 7.12 9.76
C ASP A 65 -1.64 5.68 9.72
N PRO A 66 -1.80 5.00 10.87
CA PRO A 66 -2.22 3.60 10.86
C PRO A 66 -3.59 3.40 10.21
N ASN A 67 -4.51 4.33 10.40
CA ASN A 67 -5.84 4.23 9.83
C ASN A 67 -5.81 4.36 8.31
N ALA A 68 -5.05 5.33 7.79
CA ALA A 68 -4.88 5.48 6.35
C ALA A 68 -4.20 4.27 5.73
N ALA A 69 -3.22 3.69 6.42
CA ALA A 69 -2.52 2.49 5.96
C ALA A 69 -3.47 1.30 5.89
N ASP A 70 -4.28 1.10 6.94
CA ASP A 70 -5.24 0.01 6.98
C ASP A 70 -6.30 0.17 5.89
N ASP A 71 -6.81 1.39 5.69
CA ASP A 71 -7.78 1.68 4.63
C ASP A 71 -7.18 1.42 3.25
N PHE A 72 -5.93 1.80 3.05
CA PHE A 72 -5.24 1.58 1.78
C PHE A 72 -5.11 0.08 1.47
N ILE A 73 -4.66 -0.70 2.43
CA ILE A 73 -4.50 -2.15 2.28
C ILE A 73 -5.86 -2.81 2.08
N GLU A 74 -6.86 -2.42 2.85
CA GLU A 74 -8.21 -2.97 2.77
C GLU A 74 -8.86 -2.66 1.42
N THR A 75 -8.74 -1.42 0.94
CA THR A 75 -9.27 -1.02 -0.36
C THR A 75 -8.63 -1.85 -1.48
N ARG A 76 -7.32 -2.06 -1.42
CA ARG A 76 -6.61 -2.88 -2.41
C ARG A 76 -7.11 -4.32 -2.37
N ARG A 77 -7.32 -4.87 -1.17
CA ARG A 77 -7.83 -6.23 -0.97
C ARG A 77 -9.26 -6.36 -1.50
N LYS A 78 -10.11 -5.40 -1.21
CA LYS A 78 -11.49 -5.38 -1.72
C LYS A 78 -11.54 -5.30 -3.23
N ARG A 79 -10.68 -4.48 -3.82
CA ARG A 79 -10.61 -4.34 -5.28
C ARG A 79 -10.19 -5.65 -5.93
N ALA A 80 -9.17 -6.32 -5.38
CA ALA A 80 -8.72 -7.60 -5.90
C ALA A 80 -9.81 -8.65 -5.79
N PHE A 81 -10.51 -8.70 -4.66
CA PHE A 81 -11.62 -9.63 -4.45
C PHE A 81 -12.75 -9.39 -5.44
N PHE A 82 -13.11 -8.12 -5.65
CA PHE A 82 -14.17 -7.76 -6.60
C PHE A 82 -13.81 -8.18 -8.02
N LEU A 83 -12.57 -7.94 -8.44
CA LEU A 83 -12.09 -8.34 -9.76
C LEU A 83 -12.12 -9.87 -9.91
N MET A 84 -11.79 -10.60 -8.86
CA MET A 84 -11.85 -12.05 -8.87
C MET A 84 -13.30 -12.53 -9.06
N LEU A 85 -14.25 -11.91 -8.38
CA LEU A 85 -15.67 -12.24 -8.54
C LEU A 85 -16.15 -11.99 -9.96
N LEU A 86 -15.74 -10.88 -10.56
CA LEU A 86 -16.09 -10.57 -11.95
C LEU A 86 -15.52 -11.62 -12.91
N ALA A 87 -14.28 -12.03 -12.68
CA ALA A 87 -13.65 -13.06 -13.53
C ALA A 87 -14.38 -14.39 -13.43
N LEU A 88 -14.78 -14.78 -12.21
CA LEU A 88 -15.54 -16.02 -12.00
C LEU A 88 -16.91 -15.95 -12.67
N ALA A 89 -17.58 -14.81 -12.58
CA ALA A 89 -18.88 -14.61 -13.23
C ALA A 89 -18.76 -14.71 -14.75
N ALA A 90 -17.73 -14.09 -15.32
CA ALA A 90 -17.49 -14.16 -16.77
C ALA A 90 -17.20 -15.59 -17.21
N ALA A 91 -16.39 -16.32 -16.45
CA ALA A 91 -16.08 -17.71 -16.75
C ALA A 91 -17.33 -18.60 -16.70
N ALA A 92 -18.21 -18.36 -15.72
CA ALA A 92 -19.47 -19.10 -15.61
C ALA A 92 -20.38 -18.85 -16.81
N VAL A 93 -20.48 -17.59 -17.24
CA VAL A 93 -21.29 -17.23 -18.41
C VAL A 93 -20.75 -17.93 -19.66
N LEU A 94 -19.45 -17.88 -19.88
CA LEU A 94 -18.83 -18.53 -21.04
C LEU A 94 -19.03 -20.05 -21.01
N PHE A 95 -18.94 -20.63 -19.81
CA PHE A 95 -19.14 -22.07 -19.63
C PHE A 95 -20.58 -22.47 -20.04
N PHE A 96 -21.56 -21.71 -19.55
CA PHE A 96 -22.96 -21.99 -19.89
C PHE A 96 -23.26 -21.80 -21.37
N LEU A 97 -22.71 -20.74 -21.98
CA LEU A 97 -22.88 -20.51 -23.40
C LEU A 97 -22.19 -21.57 -24.24
N GLY A 98 -21.02 -22.04 -23.79
CA GLY A 98 -20.27 -23.06 -24.50
C GLY A 98 -20.90 -24.44 -24.45
N ARG A 99 -21.84 -24.67 -23.53
CA ARG A 99 -22.52 -25.97 -23.42
C ARG A 99 -23.66 -26.14 -24.41
N ARG A 100 -24.03 -25.13 -25.10
CA ARG A 100 -25.08 -25.21 -26.14
C ARG A 100 -24.51 -25.83 -27.43
#